data_f6a81b12ceb2d77743d260c30c68061d
#
_entry.id   f6a81b12ceb2d77743d260c30c68061d
#
_cell.length_a   1.000
_cell.length_b   1.000
_cell.length_c   1.000
_cell.angle_alpha   90.00
_cell.angle_beta   90.00
_cell.angle_gamma   90.00
#
_symmetry.space_group_name_H-M   'P 1'
#
loop_
_entity.id
_entity.type
_entity.pdbx_description
1 polymer ?
#
loop_
_entity_poly.entity_id
_entity_poly.type
_entity_poly.pdbx_seq_one_letter_code
_entity_poly.pdbx_strand_id
1 'polypeptide(L)'
;MCEIFLPTLHTFAMENVFTGSCGQLRFKITPNVTKMGKEVDFENSSLFVEYWKGLFCYEKSEILGNETFPLSEDGRANLQQWLQDKI
;
A
#
# COMPACT_ATOMS: atom_id res chain seq x y z
N MET A 1 -20.75 -5.13 0.00
CA MET A 1 -19.71 -4.20 -0.51
C MET A 1 -18.52 -4.21 0.42
N CYS A 2 -17.30 -4.28 -0.12
CA CYS A 2 -16.10 -4.41 0.69
C CYS A 2 -15.46 -3.03 0.86
N GLU A 3 -14.91 -2.77 2.04
CA GLU A 3 -14.19 -1.54 2.32
C GLU A 3 -12.71 -1.89 2.55
N ILE A 4 -11.82 -1.13 1.90
CA ILE A 4 -10.39 -1.37 2.04
C ILE A 4 -9.90 -0.77 3.36
N PHE A 5 -9.30 -1.60 4.18
CA PHE A 5 -8.69 -1.20 5.44
C PHE A 5 -7.19 -1.07 5.26
N LEU A 6 -6.65 0.04 5.76
CA LEU A 6 -5.20 0.27 5.76
C LEU A 6 -4.69 0.50 7.18
N PRO A 7 -3.46 0.05 7.47
CA PRO A 7 -2.86 0.35 8.77
C PRO A 7 -2.49 1.83 8.89
N THR A 8 -2.07 2.23 10.09
CA THR A 8 -1.66 3.62 10.34
C THR A 8 -0.33 3.93 9.65
N LEU A 9 -0.02 5.22 9.52
CA LEU A 9 1.28 5.65 8.99
C LEU A 9 2.44 5.12 9.82
N HIS A 10 2.25 5.00 11.13
CA HIS A 10 3.29 4.46 12.00
C HIS A 10 3.71 3.04 11.59
N THR A 11 2.74 2.20 11.23
CA THR A 11 3.01 0.84 10.76
C THR A 11 3.88 0.85 9.50
N PHE A 12 3.56 1.72 8.54
CA PHE A 12 4.37 1.86 7.33
C PHE A 12 5.74 2.47 7.62
N ALA A 13 5.81 3.42 8.54
CA ALA A 13 7.07 4.05 8.92
C ALA A 13 8.05 3.05 9.56
N MET A 14 7.53 1.96 10.09
CA MET A 14 8.36 0.86 10.62
C MET A 14 8.77 -0.16 9.56
N GLU A 15 8.58 0.19 8.29
CA GLU A 15 8.96 -0.63 7.12
C GLU A 15 8.20 -1.96 7.03
N ASN A 16 7.01 -2.03 7.61
CA ASN A 16 6.18 -3.23 7.54
C ASN A 16 5.42 -3.28 6.21
N VAL A 17 5.58 -4.38 5.50
CA VAL A 17 4.81 -4.64 4.29
C VAL A 17 3.40 -5.07 4.68
N PHE A 18 2.41 -4.50 4.01
CA PHE A 18 1.01 -4.82 4.27
C PHE A 18 0.39 -5.48 3.05
N THR A 19 -0.28 -6.60 3.26
CA THR A 19 -1.06 -7.27 2.22
C THR A 19 -2.50 -7.37 2.67
N GLY A 20 -3.42 -7.22 1.72
CA GLY A 20 -4.83 -7.29 2.04
C GLY A 20 -5.65 -7.74 0.86
N SER A 21 -6.94 -7.85 1.08
CA SER A 21 -7.88 -8.25 0.04
C SER A 21 -9.24 -7.62 0.26
N CYS A 22 -9.97 -7.45 -0.83
CA CYS A 22 -11.33 -6.93 -0.80
C CYS A 22 -12.10 -7.59 -1.94
N GLY A 23 -12.92 -8.57 -1.60
CA GLY A 23 -13.56 -9.40 -2.63
C GLY A 23 -12.50 -10.20 -3.38
N GLN A 24 -12.44 -10.03 -4.70
CA GLN A 24 -11.42 -10.66 -5.52
C GLN A 24 -10.15 -9.81 -5.68
N LEU A 25 -10.21 -8.57 -5.24
CA LEU A 25 -9.06 -7.67 -5.30
C LEU A 25 -8.06 -8.05 -4.22
N ARG A 26 -6.79 -8.19 -4.62
CA ARG A 26 -5.67 -8.42 -3.72
C ARG A 26 -4.67 -7.29 -3.91
N PHE A 27 -3.99 -6.90 -2.85
CA PHE A 27 -3.01 -5.83 -2.96
C PHE A 27 -1.87 -6.04 -1.97
N LYS A 28 -0.72 -5.46 -2.32
CA LYS A 28 0.48 -5.47 -1.49
C LYS A 28 1.04 -4.05 -1.46
N ILE A 29 1.28 -3.54 -0.28
CA ILE A 29 1.84 -2.20 -0.09
C ILE A 29 3.22 -2.36 0.54
N THR A 30 4.25 -1.90 -0.17
CA THR A 30 5.63 -1.94 0.29
C THR A 30 6.08 -0.52 0.62
N PRO A 31 6.34 -0.20 1.89
CA PRO A 31 6.82 1.13 2.23
C PRO A 31 8.30 1.28 1.88
N ASN A 32 8.63 2.39 1.22
CA ASN A 32 10.01 2.80 0.96
C ASN A 32 10.31 3.95 1.92
N VAL A 33 10.96 3.62 3.03
CA VAL A 33 11.20 4.56 4.12
C VAL A 33 12.62 5.07 4.06
N THR A 34 12.75 6.40 4.02
CA THR A 34 14.05 7.07 4.12
C THR A 34 14.20 7.59 5.55
N LYS A 35 15.33 7.28 6.16
CA LYS A 35 15.60 7.70 7.54
C LYS A 35 16.74 8.69 7.58
N MET A 36 16.56 9.73 8.39
CA MET A 36 17.63 10.69 8.70
C MET A 36 17.99 10.50 10.18
N GLY A 37 19.06 9.74 10.41
CA GLY A 37 19.44 9.37 11.78
C GLY A 37 18.40 8.43 12.39
N LYS A 38 17.78 8.86 13.48
CA LYS A 38 16.75 8.07 14.18
C LYS A 38 15.32 8.41 13.75
N GLU A 39 15.16 9.42 12.89
CA GLU A 39 13.85 9.89 12.47
C GLU A 39 13.54 9.47 11.04
N VAL A 40 12.25 9.27 10.78
CA VAL A 40 11.76 8.95 9.44
C VAL A 40 11.55 10.26 8.67
N ASP A 41 12.12 10.32 7.48
CA ASP A 41 11.90 11.45 6.58
C ASP A 41 10.66 11.17 5.73
N PHE A 42 9.52 11.67 6.17
CA PHE A 42 8.25 11.45 5.48
C PHE A 42 8.22 12.10 4.10
N GLU A 43 8.98 13.18 3.88
CA GLU A 43 9.01 13.87 2.59
C GLU A 43 9.69 13.02 1.50
N ASN A 44 10.67 12.23 1.89
CA ASN A 44 11.43 11.38 0.96
C ASN A 44 11.01 9.90 1.05
N SER A 45 9.97 9.60 1.81
CA SER A 45 9.43 8.25 1.94
C SER A 45 8.17 8.10 1.11
N SER A 46 7.92 6.87 0.64
CA SER A 46 6.77 6.61 -0.22
C SER A 46 6.19 5.24 0.06
N LEU A 47 4.99 5.02 -0.47
CA LEU A 47 4.29 3.74 -0.40
C LEU A 47 4.13 3.22 -1.83
N PHE A 48 4.69 2.06 -2.11
CA PHE A 48 4.54 1.40 -3.39
C PHE A 48 3.46 0.33 -3.26
N VAL A 49 2.37 0.48 -4.04
CA VAL A 49 1.23 -0.41 -3.99
C VAL A 49 1.10 -1.15 -5.32
N GLU A 50 0.85 -2.46 -5.21
CA GLU A 50 0.59 -3.32 -6.35
C GLU A 50 -0.73 -4.03 -6.11
N TYR A 51 -1.51 -4.29 -7.17
CA TYR A 51 -2.75 -5.02 -7.02
C TYR A 51 -2.91 -6.09 -8.11
N TRP A 52 -3.69 -7.11 -7.76
CA TRP A 52 -4.05 -8.17 -8.70
C TRP A 52 -5.42 -8.71 -8.30
N LYS A 53 -6.01 -9.52 -9.17
CA LYS A 53 -7.30 -10.16 -8.89
C LYS A 53 -7.17 -11.66 -8.99
N GLY A 54 -7.94 -12.39 -8.17
CA GLY A 54 -7.98 -13.83 -8.18
C GLY A 54 -7.65 -14.44 -6.83
N LEU A 55 -7.49 -15.75 -6.82
CA LEU A 55 -7.26 -16.52 -5.60
C LEU A 55 -5.79 -16.80 -5.34
N PHE A 56 -4.91 -16.44 -6.28
CA PHE A 56 -3.49 -16.76 -6.17
C PHE A 56 -2.74 -15.70 -5.36
N CYS A 57 -1.64 -16.11 -4.74
CA CYS A 57 -0.79 -15.19 -3.99
C CYS A 57 0.03 -14.33 -4.96
N TYR A 58 0.71 -13.32 -4.39
CA TYR A 58 1.51 -12.36 -5.15
C TYR A 58 2.46 -13.02 -6.16
N GLU A 59 3.17 -14.07 -5.74
CA GLU A 59 4.17 -14.72 -6.58
C GLU A 59 3.60 -15.45 -7.78
N LYS A 60 2.33 -15.88 -7.69
CA LYS A 60 1.67 -16.67 -8.74
C LYS A 60 0.68 -15.86 -9.55
N SER A 61 0.48 -14.59 -9.20
CA SER A 61 -0.51 -13.74 -9.84
C SER A 61 0.15 -12.73 -10.75
N GLU A 62 -0.54 -12.39 -11.83
CA GLU A 62 -0.12 -11.30 -12.69
C GLU A 62 -0.54 -9.98 -12.06
N ILE A 63 0.40 -9.07 -11.89
CA ILE A 63 0.12 -7.75 -11.30
C ILE A 63 -0.61 -6.91 -12.34
N LEU A 64 -1.83 -6.50 -12.02
CA LEU A 64 -2.67 -5.73 -12.93
C LEU A 64 -2.27 -4.25 -12.99
N GLY A 65 -1.71 -3.72 -11.91
CA GLY A 65 -1.26 -2.35 -11.88
C GLY A 65 -0.52 -2.02 -10.59
N ASN A 66 0.12 -0.86 -10.60
CA ASN A 66 0.85 -0.37 -9.43
C ASN A 66 0.82 1.16 -9.42
N GLU A 67 1.14 1.73 -8.28
CA GLU A 67 1.24 3.18 -8.09
C GLU A 67 2.11 3.47 -6.88
N THR A 68 2.64 4.69 -6.82
CA THR A 68 3.45 5.14 -5.70
C THR A 68 2.77 6.37 -5.09
N PHE A 69 2.64 6.38 -3.78
CA PHE A 69 2.04 7.48 -3.03
C PHE A 69 3.01 7.95 -1.95
N PRO A 70 2.95 9.23 -1.56
CA PRO A 70 3.81 9.70 -0.48
C PRO A 70 3.43 9.06 0.86
N LEU A 71 4.40 8.94 1.76
CA LEU A 71 4.15 8.44 3.11
C LEU A 71 3.60 9.60 3.96
N SER A 72 2.31 9.85 3.83
CA SER A 72 1.61 10.92 4.53
C SER A 72 0.14 10.54 4.67
N GLU A 73 -0.60 11.30 5.48
CA GLU A 73 -2.04 11.08 5.64
C GLU A 73 -2.77 11.23 4.31
N ASP A 74 -2.40 12.23 3.51
CA ASP A 74 -2.97 12.44 2.19
C ASP A 74 -2.61 11.29 1.25
N GLY A 75 -1.36 10.85 1.28
CA GLY A 75 -0.93 9.72 0.46
C GLY A 75 -1.64 8.44 0.82
N ARG A 76 -1.82 8.19 2.11
CA ARG A 76 -2.55 7.02 2.60
C ARG A 76 -4.01 7.07 2.15
N ALA A 77 -4.65 8.22 2.27
CA ALA A 77 -6.05 8.40 1.85
C ALA A 77 -6.19 8.23 0.33
N ASN A 78 -5.27 8.79 -0.44
CA ASN A 78 -5.26 8.66 -1.90
C ASN A 78 -5.04 7.22 -2.33
N LEU A 79 -4.15 6.49 -1.65
CA LEU A 79 -3.89 5.09 -1.91
C LEU A 79 -5.15 4.25 -1.66
N GLN A 80 -5.83 4.51 -0.55
CA GLN A 80 -7.07 3.82 -0.21
C GLN A 80 -8.12 4.05 -1.29
N GLN A 81 -8.29 5.28 -1.73
CA GLN A 81 -9.25 5.63 -2.77
C GLN A 81 -8.89 4.98 -4.10
N TRP A 82 -7.59 4.98 -4.44
CA TRP A 82 -7.10 4.35 -5.66
C TRP A 82 -7.42 2.86 -5.69
N LEU A 83 -7.19 2.16 -4.58
CA LEU A 83 -7.53 0.74 -4.48
C LEU A 83 -9.05 0.53 -4.49
N GLN A 84 -9.80 1.40 -3.81
CA GLN A 84 -11.25 1.33 -3.76
C GLN A 84 -11.85 1.42 -5.18
N ASP A 85 -11.25 2.23 -6.04
CA ASP A 85 -11.68 2.38 -7.42
C ASP A 85 -11.38 1.15 -8.30
N LYS A 86 -10.55 0.22 -7.80
CA LYS A 86 -10.19 -1.00 -8.55
C LYS A 86 -11.10 -2.19 -8.22
N ILE A 87 -11.94 -2.06 -7.22
CA ILE A 87 -12.86 -3.14 -6.82
C ILE A 87 -13.93 -3.37 -7.88
#